data_3714ea437cbac58097f566c444efa94f
#
_entry.id   3714ea437cbac58097f566c444efa94f
#
_cell.length_a   1.000
_cell.length_b   1.000
_cell.length_c   1.000
_cell.angle_alpha   90.00
_cell.angle_beta   90.00
_cell.angle_gamma   90.00
#
_symmetry.space_group_name_H-M   'P 1'
#
loop_
_entity.id
_entity.type
_entity.pdbx_description
1 polymer ?
#
loop_
_entity_poly.entity_id
_entity_poly.type
_entity_poly.pdbx_seq_one_letter_code
_entity_poly.pdbx_strand_id
1 'polypeptide(L)'
;IMLIVTNPKLALLALAVVPLTVVPIVLFGRKVRALSREAQARMAEMVSEGGEALDAVRTVQAFAQEDRASSRFGEAAERAFVAARRRILRRAIMTTLVIFIVFTAVGFLLWMGGHDVLTGRISAGDLTAFVFYAVLVASSGGAISETIGDLQRAAGAAERLAELKAEPPSIAEPAVPKALPKPTQGAVDFSDVSFRYPTR
;
A
#
# COMPACT_ATOMS: atom_id res chain seq x y z
N ILE A 1 3.52 -22.59 -22.30
CA ILE A 1 3.63 -23.74 -23.23
C ILE A 1 3.82 -23.23 -24.66
N MET A 2 2.93 -22.42 -25.23
CA MET A 2 3.02 -21.90 -26.61
C MET A 2 4.35 -21.21 -26.92
N LEU A 3 4.87 -20.34 -26.02
CA LEU A 3 6.17 -19.69 -26.18
C LEU A 3 7.34 -20.68 -26.36
N ILE A 4 7.33 -21.78 -25.62
CA ILE A 4 8.39 -22.82 -25.69
C ILE A 4 8.27 -23.62 -26.99
N VAL A 5 7.05 -23.90 -27.44
CA VAL A 5 6.80 -24.65 -28.68
C VAL A 5 7.18 -23.83 -29.93
N THR A 6 6.92 -22.52 -29.91
CA THR A 6 7.25 -21.62 -31.01
C THR A 6 8.76 -21.42 -31.17
N ASN A 7 9.46 -21.11 -30.09
CA ASN A 7 10.94 -21.00 -30.11
C ASN A 7 11.53 -21.12 -28.69
N PRO A 8 12.20 -22.25 -28.38
CA PRO A 8 12.72 -22.49 -27.04
C PRO A 8 13.83 -21.51 -26.63
N LYS A 9 14.63 -20.99 -27.58
CA LYS A 9 15.69 -20.00 -27.30
C LYS A 9 15.09 -18.65 -26.86
N LEU A 10 14.11 -18.15 -27.62
CA LEU A 10 13.44 -16.90 -27.30
C LEU A 10 12.61 -17.05 -26.02
N ALA A 11 12.01 -18.21 -25.76
CA ALA A 11 11.29 -18.52 -24.54
C ALA A 11 12.22 -18.50 -23.31
N LEU A 12 13.42 -19.08 -23.40
CA LEU A 12 14.41 -19.06 -22.33
C LEU A 12 14.88 -17.64 -22.04
N LEU A 13 15.08 -16.83 -23.07
CA LEU A 13 15.44 -15.43 -22.95
C LEU A 13 14.33 -14.64 -22.25
N ALA A 14 13.07 -14.80 -22.68
CA ALA A 14 11.92 -14.16 -22.04
C ALA A 14 11.79 -14.57 -20.57
N LEU A 15 12.03 -15.85 -20.26
CA LEU A 15 12.03 -16.36 -18.88
C LEU A 15 13.17 -15.74 -18.03
N ALA A 16 14.34 -15.51 -18.61
CA ALA A 16 15.47 -14.87 -17.92
C ALA A 16 15.21 -13.39 -17.58
N VAL A 17 14.35 -12.70 -18.34
CA VAL A 17 13.96 -11.31 -18.05
C VAL A 17 13.13 -11.22 -16.77
N VAL A 18 12.36 -12.25 -16.42
CA VAL A 18 11.54 -12.27 -15.21
C VAL A 18 12.39 -12.08 -13.94
N PRO A 19 13.37 -12.93 -13.63
CA PRO A 19 14.22 -12.71 -12.46
C PRO A 19 15.01 -11.41 -12.54
N LEU A 20 15.48 -11.02 -13.73
CA LEU A 20 16.21 -9.77 -13.94
C LEU A 20 15.36 -8.54 -13.57
N THR A 21 14.05 -8.59 -13.77
CA THR A 21 13.11 -7.53 -13.42
C THR A 21 12.67 -7.63 -11.95
N VAL A 22 12.45 -8.84 -11.45
CA VAL A 22 11.94 -9.06 -10.07
C VAL A 22 13.01 -8.72 -9.03
N VAL A 23 14.27 -9.05 -9.28
CA VAL A 23 15.37 -8.80 -8.33
C VAL A 23 15.47 -7.32 -7.92
N PRO A 24 15.54 -6.34 -8.83
CA PRO A 24 15.51 -4.93 -8.46
C PRO A 24 14.24 -4.55 -7.68
N ILE A 25 13.08 -5.03 -8.09
CA ILE A 25 11.81 -4.73 -7.41
C ILE A 25 11.85 -5.20 -5.95
N VAL A 26 12.34 -6.40 -5.68
CA VAL A 26 12.43 -6.94 -4.33
C VAL A 26 13.48 -6.20 -3.49
N LEU A 27 14.66 -5.95 -4.05
CA LEU A 27 15.77 -5.27 -3.36
C LEU A 27 15.43 -3.82 -3.01
N PHE A 28 14.94 -3.05 -3.97
CA PHE A 28 14.58 -1.65 -3.77
C PHE A 28 13.22 -1.48 -3.09
N GLY A 29 12.28 -2.40 -3.31
CA GLY A 29 10.92 -2.32 -2.77
C GLY A 29 10.88 -2.29 -1.24
N ARG A 30 11.79 -2.99 -0.55
CA ARG A 30 11.92 -2.91 0.91
C ARG A 30 12.29 -1.51 1.39
N LYS A 31 13.27 -0.87 0.73
CA LYS A 31 13.70 0.50 1.03
C LYS A 31 12.60 1.52 0.71
N VAL A 32 11.92 1.37 -0.43
CA VAL A 32 10.81 2.24 -0.82
C VAL A 32 9.66 2.13 0.17
N ARG A 33 9.32 0.92 0.66
CA ARG A 33 8.30 0.73 1.71
C ARG A 33 8.67 1.38 3.04
N ALA A 34 9.92 1.28 3.46
CA ALA A 34 10.40 1.93 4.67
C ALA A 34 10.29 3.47 4.56
N LEU A 35 10.76 4.06 3.45
CA LEU A 35 10.64 5.49 3.17
C LEU A 35 9.18 5.95 3.03
N SER A 36 8.29 5.09 2.52
CA SER A 36 6.86 5.40 2.45
C SER A 36 6.24 5.51 3.84
N ARG A 37 6.58 4.61 4.76
CA ARG A 37 6.13 4.70 6.15
C ARG A 37 6.65 5.95 6.85
N GLU A 38 7.94 6.27 6.65
CA GLU A 38 8.53 7.50 7.20
C GLU A 38 7.81 8.75 6.65
N ALA A 39 7.59 8.83 5.35
CA ALA A 39 6.90 9.98 4.74
C ALA A 39 5.45 10.11 5.25
N GLN A 40 4.74 9.00 5.47
CA GLN A 40 3.40 9.02 6.06
C GLN A 40 3.42 9.48 7.52
N ALA A 41 4.41 9.03 8.32
CA ALA A 41 4.56 9.46 9.71
C ALA A 41 4.84 10.97 9.80
N ARG A 42 5.73 11.50 8.95
CA ARG A 42 6.02 12.94 8.91
C ARG A 42 4.84 13.78 8.42
N MET A 43 4.05 13.25 7.49
CA MET A 43 2.82 13.92 7.07
C MET A 43 1.79 13.96 8.20
N ALA A 44 1.61 12.87 8.94
CA ALA A 44 0.72 12.82 10.09
C ALA A 44 1.18 13.79 11.21
N GLU A 45 2.49 13.87 11.47
CA GLU A 45 3.08 14.83 12.43
C GLU A 45 2.76 16.28 12.02
N MET A 46 2.95 16.63 10.72
CA MET A 46 2.62 17.96 10.20
C MET A 46 1.13 18.29 10.36
N VAL A 47 0.24 17.34 10.02
CA VAL A 47 -1.21 17.53 10.16
C VAL A 47 -1.61 17.68 11.63
N SER A 48 -1.00 16.92 12.55
CA SER A 48 -1.24 17.01 13.98
C SER A 48 -0.78 18.37 14.55
N GLU A 49 0.40 18.84 14.19
CA GLU A 49 0.91 20.17 14.61
C GLU A 49 -0.01 21.31 14.13
N GLY A 50 -0.46 21.23 12.86
CA GLY A 50 -1.40 22.22 12.33
C GLY A 50 -2.77 22.17 13.00
N GLY A 51 -3.29 20.95 13.24
CA GLY A 51 -4.55 20.75 13.95
C GLY A 51 -4.50 21.30 15.37
N GLU A 52 -3.45 20.97 16.16
CA GLU A 52 -3.26 21.47 17.51
C GLU A 52 -3.21 23.00 17.57
N ALA A 53 -2.48 23.63 16.63
CA ALA A 53 -2.38 25.09 16.55
C ALA A 53 -3.73 25.74 16.24
N LEU A 54 -4.54 25.14 15.37
CA LEU A 54 -5.88 25.63 15.00
C LEU A 54 -6.90 25.41 16.11
N ASP A 55 -6.88 24.26 16.78
CA ASP A 55 -7.77 23.96 17.89
C ASP A 55 -7.51 24.89 19.08
N ALA A 56 -6.23 25.24 19.33
CA ALA A 56 -5.81 26.15 20.39
C ALA A 56 -5.61 27.60 19.91
N VAL A 57 -6.17 28.01 18.76
CA VAL A 57 -5.90 29.33 18.13
C VAL A 57 -6.14 30.50 19.07
N ARG A 58 -7.19 30.47 19.89
CA ARG A 58 -7.50 31.52 20.87
C ARG A 58 -6.40 31.66 21.92
N THR A 59 -5.82 30.54 22.35
CA THR A 59 -4.70 30.52 23.31
C THR A 59 -3.43 31.04 22.65
N VAL A 60 -3.13 30.62 21.42
CA VAL A 60 -1.97 31.13 20.66
C VAL A 60 -2.05 32.64 20.53
N GLN A 61 -3.22 33.18 20.17
CA GLN A 61 -3.45 34.63 20.04
C GLN A 61 -3.38 35.37 21.37
N ALA A 62 -3.95 34.79 22.45
CA ALA A 62 -3.91 35.42 23.78
C ALA A 62 -2.49 35.60 24.30
N PHE A 63 -1.55 34.70 23.89
CA PHE A 63 -0.15 34.78 24.29
C PHE A 63 0.77 35.38 23.19
N ALA A 64 0.21 35.88 22.07
CA ALA A 64 0.94 36.43 20.91
C ALA A 64 2.04 35.48 20.43
N GLN A 65 1.71 34.19 20.26
CA GLN A 65 2.66 33.13 19.85
C GLN A 65 2.43 32.67 18.40
N GLU A 66 1.83 33.47 17.54
CA GLU A 66 1.50 33.14 16.15
C GLU A 66 2.75 32.80 15.34
N ASP A 67 3.80 33.61 15.46
CA ASP A 67 5.07 33.39 14.75
C ASP A 67 5.74 32.07 15.16
N ARG A 68 5.65 31.73 16.43
CA ARG A 68 6.20 30.47 16.94
C ARG A 68 5.41 29.27 16.45
N ALA A 69 4.08 29.34 16.44
CA ALA A 69 3.20 28.30 15.90
C ALA A 69 3.43 28.10 14.42
N SER A 70 3.52 29.20 13.65
CA SER A 70 3.84 29.18 12.22
C SER A 70 5.20 28.58 11.93
N SER A 71 6.23 28.93 12.71
CA SER A 71 7.58 28.37 12.55
C SER A 71 7.60 26.86 12.82
N ARG A 72 6.95 26.38 13.89
CA ARG A 72 6.85 24.95 14.21
C ARG A 72 6.16 24.18 13.09
N PHE A 73 5.04 24.69 12.59
CA PHE A 73 4.35 24.09 11.45
C PHE A 73 5.22 24.08 10.19
N GLY A 74 5.93 25.17 9.90
CA GLY A 74 6.86 25.28 8.79
C GLY A 74 7.98 24.22 8.85
N GLU A 75 8.56 24.01 10.04
CA GLU A 75 9.56 22.97 10.26
C GLU A 75 8.98 21.55 10.06
N ALA A 76 7.77 21.30 10.55
CA ALA A 76 7.10 20.01 10.35
C ALA A 76 6.80 19.77 8.86
N ALA A 77 6.35 20.80 8.14
CA ALA A 77 6.10 20.77 6.70
C ALA A 77 7.39 20.48 5.91
N GLU A 78 8.51 21.12 6.27
CA GLU A 78 9.80 20.87 5.63
C GLU A 78 10.29 19.44 5.88
N ARG A 79 10.16 18.91 7.11
CA ARG A 79 10.47 17.49 7.41
C ARG A 79 9.62 16.53 6.57
N ALA A 80 8.33 16.80 6.43
CA ALA A 80 7.42 16.02 5.59
C ALA A 80 7.82 16.09 4.11
N PHE A 81 8.15 17.27 3.60
CA PHE A 81 8.61 17.47 2.22
C PHE A 81 9.89 16.70 1.92
N VAL A 82 10.90 16.80 2.79
CA VAL A 82 12.18 16.09 2.63
C VAL A 82 11.97 14.57 2.63
N ALA A 83 11.14 14.06 3.53
CA ALA A 83 10.82 12.62 3.57
C ALA A 83 10.06 12.16 2.29
N ALA A 84 9.08 12.94 1.83
CA ALA A 84 8.34 12.68 0.60
C ALA A 84 9.27 12.71 -0.63
N ARG A 85 10.15 13.70 -0.72
CA ARG A 85 11.15 13.83 -1.81
C ARG A 85 12.08 12.62 -1.87
N ARG A 86 12.60 12.17 -0.71
CA ARG A 86 13.46 10.97 -0.63
C ARG A 86 12.73 9.72 -1.12
N ARG A 87 11.47 9.54 -0.70
CA ARG A 87 10.62 8.44 -1.15
C ARG A 87 10.42 8.46 -2.67
N ILE A 88 10.02 9.63 -3.21
CA ILE A 88 9.73 9.82 -4.63
C ILE A 88 10.98 9.52 -5.46
N LEU A 89 12.14 10.07 -5.09
CA LEU A 89 13.40 9.87 -5.81
C LEU A 89 13.79 8.38 -5.85
N ARG A 90 13.72 7.67 -4.72
CA ARG A 90 14.04 6.23 -4.67
C ARG A 90 13.05 5.41 -5.49
N ARG A 91 11.78 5.76 -5.46
CA ARG A 91 10.75 5.11 -6.30
C ARG A 91 11.01 5.39 -7.78
N ALA A 92 11.33 6.62 -8.15
CA ALA A 92 11.62 6.99 -9.53
C ALA A 92 12.83 6.21 -10.08
N ILE A 93 13.94 6.12 -9.32
CA ILE A 93 15.12 5.34 -9.72
C ILE A 93 14.74 3.86 -9.94
N MET A 94 13.99 3.27 -9.00
CA MET A 94 13.55 1.88 -9.14
C MET A 94 12.68 1.68 -10.40
N THR A 95 11.71 2.57 -10.61
CA THR A 95 10.80 2.49 -11.77
C THR A 95 11.56 2.67 -13.08
N THR A 96 12.47 3.65 -13.15
CA THR A 96 13.30 3.88 -14.34
C THR A 96 14.18 2.67 -14.64
N LEU A 97 14.80 2.06 -13.61
CA LEU A 97 15.61 0.87 -13.80
C LEU A 97 14.79 -0.31 -14.35
N VAL A 98 13.61 -0.54 -13.80
CA VAL A 98 12.70 -1.60 -14.26
C VAL A 98 12.28 -1.35 -15.72
N ILE A 99 11.85 -0.14 -16.04
CA ILE A 99 11.48 0.24 -17.42
C ILE A 99 12.67 0.02 -18.37
N PHE A 100 13.86 0.46 -18.00
CA PHE A 100 15.06 0.29 -18.80
C PHE A 100 15.37 -1.19 -19.06
N ILE A 101 15.32 -2.05 -18.04
CA ILE A 101 15.52 -3.50 -18.17
C ILE A 101 14.48 -4.09 -19.14
N VAL A 102 13.21 -3.76 -18.98
CA VAL A 102 12.14 -4.30 -19.83
C VAL A 102 12.33 -3.88 -21.29
N PHE A 103 12.56 -2.59 -21.56
CA PHE A 103 12.74 -2.12 -22.92
C PHE A 103 14.02 -2.67 -23.58
N THR A 104 15.10 -2.78 -22.80
CA THR A 104 16.35 -3.41 -23.27
C THR A 104 16.11 -4.88 -23.62
N ALA A 105 15.39 -5.60 -22.78
CA ALA A 105 15.06 -7.00 -23.04
C ALA A 105 14.18 -7.18 -24.28
N VAL A 106 13.18 -6.34 -24.47
CA VAL A 106 12.33 -6.34 -25.69
C VAL A 106 13.16 -6.03 -26.92
N GLY A 107 14.02 -5.00 -26.86
CA GLY A 107 14.92 -4.66 -27.97
C GLY A 107 15.87 -5.79 -28.33
N PHE A 108 16.46 -6.45 -27.32
CA PHE A 108 17.34 -7.58 -27.50
C PHE A 108 16.60 -8.81 -28.09
N LEU A 109 15.38 -9.06 -27.64
CA LEU A 109 14.52 -10.13 -28.15
C LEU A 109 14.17 -9.89 -29.62
N LEU A 110 13.80 -8.67 -29.99
CA LEU A 110 13.50 -8.31 -31.38
C LEU A 110 14.76 -8.37 -32.26
N TRP A 111 15.90 -7.94 -31.75
CA TRP A 111 17.16 -8.05 -32.49
C TRP A 111 17.54 -9.51 -32.76
N MET A 112 17.48 -10.37 -31.74
CA MET A 112 17.82 -11.79 -31.87
C MET A 112 16.79 -12.55 -32.72
N GLY A 113 15.48 -12.30 -32.49
CA GLY A 113 14.42 -12.89 -33.28
C GLY A 113 14.44 -12.43 -34.74
N GLY A 114 14.70 -11.13 -34.99
CA GLY A 114 14.88 -10.59 -36.33
C GLY A 114 16.08 -11.22 -37.05
N HIS A 115 17.18 -11.45 -36.37
CA HIS A 115 18.32 -12.17 -36.93
C HIS A 115 17.98 -13.63 -37.28
N ASP A 116 17.22 -14.33 -36.45
CA ASP A 116 16.77 -15.70 -36.74
C ASP A 116 15.77 -15.75 -37.94
N VAL A 117 14.96 -14.70 -38.13
CA VAL A 117 14.10 -14.56 -39.33
C VAL A 117 14.95 -14.35 -40.58
N LEU A 118 15.95 -13.45 -40.56
CA LEU A 118 16.81 -13.17 -41.71
C LEU A 118 17.67 -14.40 -42.10
N THR A 119 18.01 -15.25 -41.15
CA THR A 119 18.75 -16.50 -41.38
C THR A 119 17.83 -17.68 -41.75
N GLY A 120 16.51 -17.45 -41.86
CA GLY A 120 15.53 -18.48 -42.25
C GLY A 120 15.27 -19.55 -41.19
N ARG A 121 15.68 -19.32 -39.91
CA ARG A 121 15.46 -20.27 -38.82
C ARG A 121 14.06 -20.24 -38.27
N ILE A 122 13.38 -19.10 -38.34
CA ILE A 122 11.98 -18.89 -37.96
C ILE A 122 11.28 -18.02 -39.00
N SER A 123 9.96 -18.10 -39.09
CA SER A 123 9.19 -17.22 -39.96
C SER A 123 8.94 -15.86 -39.28
N ALA A 124 8.66 -14.83 -40.07
CA ALA A 124 8.22 -13.54 -39.54
C ALA A 124 6.91 -13.64 -38.74
N GLY A 125 6.04 -14.59 -39.14
CA GLY A 125 4.82 -14.90 -38.41
C GLY A 125 5.08 -15.48 -37.03
N ASP A 126 6.06 -16.37 -36.88
CA ASP A 126 6.44 -16.96 -35.58
C ASP A 126 6.98 -15.89 -34.63
N LEU A 127 7.81 -14.95 -35.13
CA LEU A 127 8.31 -13.85 -34.33
C LEU A 127 7.17 -12.94 -33.83
N THR A 128 6.24 -12.60 -34.71
CA THR A 128 5.07 -11.79 -34.40
C THR A 128 4.19 -12.48 -33.34
N ALA A 129 3.90 -13.76 -33.53
CA ALA A 129 3.15 -14.56 -32.57
C ALA A 129 3.86 -14.64 -31.23
N PHE A 130 5.20 -14.80 -31.23
CA PHE A 130 6.00 -14.83 -30.00
C PHE A 130 5.88 -13.51 -29.23
N VAL A 131 6.03 -12.36 -29.90
CA VAL A 131 5.90 -11.04 -29.26
C VAL A 131 4.50 -10.85 -28.68
N PHE A 132 3.46 -11.23 -29.43
CA PHE A 132 2.09 -11.17 -28.96
C PHE A 132 1.87 -12.02 -27.68
N TYR A 133 2.33 -13.26 -27.67
CA TYR A 133 2.24 -14.11 -26.49
C TYR A 133 3.07 -13.58 -25.32
N ALA A 134 4.25 -13.01 -25.57
CA ALA A 134 5.07 -12.42 -24.52
C ALA A 134 4.36 -11.24 -23.83
N VAL A 135 3.72 -10.38 -24.61
CA VAL A 135 2.90 -9.25 -24.08
C VAL A 135 1.70 -9.78 -23.28
N LEU A 136 1.00 -10.81 -23.79
CA LEU A 136 -0.13 -11.41 -23.10
C LEU A 136 0.27 -12.02 -21.75
N VAL A 137 1.39 -12.74 -21.69
CA VAL A 137 1.91 -13.32 -20.46
C VAL A 137 2.33 -12.23 -19.47
N ALA A 138 3.00 -11.18 -19.95
CA ALA A 138 3.43 -10.06 -19.11
C ALA A 138 2.22 -9.32 -18.49
N SER A 139 1.18 -9.05 -19.27
CA SER A 139 -0.05 -8.40 -18.78
C SER A 139 -0.81 -9.28 -17.78
N SER A 140 -0.89 -10.59 -18.02
CA SER A 140 -1.52 -11.54 -17.10
C SER A 140 -0.81 -11.60 -15.74
N GLY A 141 0.52 -11.52 -15.73
CA GLY A 141 1.31 -11.45 -14.48
C GLY A 141 0.99 -10.22 -13.63
N GLY A 142 0.74 -9.08 -14.28
CA GLY A 142 0.28 -7.85 -13.62
C GLY A 142 -1.08 -8.02 -12.95
N ALA A 143 -2.05 -8.55 -13.67
CA ALA A 143 -3.41 -8.81 -13.17
C ALA A 143 -3.43 -9.78 -11.97
N ILE A 144 -2.63 -10.85 -12.03
CA ILE A 144 -2.50 -11.79 -10.90
C ILE A 144 -1.94 -11.08 -9.65
N SER A 145 -0.90 -10.25 -9.83
CA SER A 145 -0.30 -9.51 -8.71
C SER A 145 -1.27 -8.53 -8.07
N GLU A 146 -2.09 -7.85 -8.87
CA GLU A 146 -3.15 -6.96 -8.40
C GLU A 146 -4.21 -7.72 -7.60
N THR A 147 -4.71 -8.85 -8.15
CA THR A 147 -5.70 -9.70 -7.48
C THR A 147 -5.19 -10.22 -6.13
N ILE A 148 -3.92 -10.64 -6.05
CA ILE A 148 -3.31 -11.08 -4.79
C ILE A 148 -3.25 -9.90 -3.79
N GLY A 149 -2.93 -8.70 -4.25
CA GLY A 149 -2.93 -7.50 -3.41
C GLY A 149 -4.30 -7.15 -2.87
N ASP A 150 -5.34 -7.26 -3.70
CA ASP A 150 -6.74 -7.06 -3.29
C ASP A 150 -7.19 -8.09 -2.26
N LEU A 151 -6.86 -9.35 -2.49
CA LEU A 151 -7.17 -10.44 -1.55
C LEU A 151 -6.52 -10.22 -0.18
N GLN A 152 -5.26 -9.78 -0.14
CA GLN A 152 -4.57 -9.48 1.11
C GLN A 152 -5.21 -8.28 1.84
N ARG A 153 -5.65 -7.25 1.11
CA ARG A 153 -6.39 -6.11 1.70
C ARG A 153 -7.73 -6.55 2.28
N ALA A 154 -8.47 -7.36 1.53
CA ALA A 154 -9.76 -7.90 1.99
C ALA A 154 -9.59 -8.80 3.22
N ALA A 155 -8.58 -9.68 3.24
CA ALA A 155 -8.28 -10.54 4.39
C ALA A 155 -7.95 -9.71 5.64
N GLY A 156 -7.09 -8.68 5.53
CA GLY A 156 -6.77 -7.81 6.66
C GLY A 156 -7.96 -7.00 7.17
N ALA A 157 -8.87 -6.58 6.29
CA ALA A 157 -10.11 -5.92 6.70
C ALA A 157 -11.06 -6.88 7.41
N ALA A 158 -11.20 -8.11 6.90
CA ALA A 158 -12.02 -9.16 7.53
C ALA A 158 -11.51 -9.55 8.92
N GLU A 159 -10.18 -9.66 9.09
CA GLU A 159 -9.55 -9.94 10.39
C GLU A 159 -9.90 -8.86 11.42
N ARG A 160 -9.75 -7.57 11.06
CA ARG A 160 -10.13 -6.46 11.96
C ARG A 160 -11.60 -6.44 12.32
N LEU A 161 -12.48 -6.76 11.37
CA LEU A 161 -13.92 -6.88 11.64
C LEU A 161 -14.23 -8.05 12.58
N ALA A 162 -13.52 -9.18 12.43
CA ALA A 162 -13.66 -10.33 13.30
C ALA A 162 -13.18 -10.02 14.73
N GLU A 163 -12.04 -9.33 14.87
CA GLU A 163 -11.53 -8.84 16.16
C GLU A 163 -12.55 -7.92 16.85
N LEU A 164 -13.08 -6.93 16.13
CA LEU A 164 -14.07 -6.00 16.66
C LEU A 164 -15.37 -6.72 17.09
N LYS A 165 -15.80 -7.73 16.32
CA LYS A 165 -16.97 -8.54 16.66
C LYS A 165 -16.72 -9.45 17.87
N ALA A 166 -15.50 -9.89 18.06
CA ALA A 166 -15.10 -10.74 19.17
C ALA A 166 -14.86 -9.96 20.47
N GLU A 167 -14.76 -8.61 20.41
CA GLU A 167 -14.61 -7.76 21.60
C GLU A 167 -15.83 -7.92 22.51
N PRO A 168 -15.68 -8.44 23.73
CA PRO A 168 -16.81 -8.60 24.64
C PRO A 168 -17.30 -7.21 25.08
N PRO A 169 -18.62 -7.01 25.18
CA PRO A 169 -19.17 -5.76 25.70
C PRO A 169 -18.68 -5.53 27.13
N SER A 170 -18.19 -4.32 27.40
CA SER A 170 -17.68 -3.92 28.73
C SER A 170 -18.77 -4.00 29.82
N ILE A 171 -20.03 -3.92 29.42
CA ILE A 171 -21.20 -4.09 30.29
C ILE A 171 -21.93 -5.33 29.80
N ALA A 172 -21.80 -6.42 30.56
CA ALA A 172 -22.51 -7.67 30.27
C ALA A 172 -23.94 -7.62 30.81
N GLU A 173 -24.84 -8.25 30.07
CA GLU A 173 -26.20 -8.48 30.60
C GLU A 173 -26.14 -9.42 31.80
N PRO A 174 -27.02 -9.19 32.81
CA PRO A 174 -27.10 -10.14 33.95
C PRO A 174 -27.50 -11.54 33.49
N ALA A 175 -26.92 -12.55 34.10
CA ALA A 175 -27.17 -13.96 33.77
C ALA A 175 -28.68 -14.35 33.80
N VAL A 176 -29.47 -13.63 34.59
CA VAL A 176 -30.91 -13.77 34.66
C VAL A 176 -31.55 -12.38 34.61
N PRO A 177 -31.91 -11.90 33.44
CA PRO A 177 -32.56 -10.59 33.31
C PRO A 177 -33.95 -10.60 33.92
N LYS A 178 -34.25 -9.60 34.76
CA LYS A 178 -35.59 -9.43 35.32
C LYS A 178 -36.46 -8.67 34.35
N ALA A 179 -37.64 -9.20 34.04
CA ALA A 179 -38.59 -8.51 33.21
C ALA A 179 -39.10 -7.25 33.92
N LEU A 180 -39.22 -6.12 33.19
CA LEU A 180 -39.85 -4.90 33.72
C LEU A 180 -41.34 -5.14 33.94
N PRO A 181 -41.92 -4.57 35.03
CA PRO A 181 -43.36 -4.62 35.26
C PRO A 181 -44.11 -3.92 34.13
N LYS A 182 -45.27 -4.47 33.76
CA LYS A 182 -46.17 -3.91 32.75
C LYS A 182 -47.46 -3.40 33.44
N PRO A 183 -47.89 -2.13 33.30
CA PRO A 183 -47.17 -1.05 32.55
C PRO A 183 -45.97 -0.52 33.29
N THR A 184 -44.92 -0.10 32.54
CA THR A 184 -43.72 0.49 33.08
C THR A 184 -44.03 1.89 33.61
N GLN A 185 -43.80 2.13 34.90
CA GLN A 185 -44.04 3.46 35.53
C GLN A 185 -42.91 4.46 35.33
N GLY A 186 -41.74 3.99 34.77
CA GLY A 186 -40.57 4.84 34.53
C GLY A 186 -39.86 5.34 35.78
N ALA A 187 -40.19 4.83 36.95
CA ALA A 187 -39.54 5.18 38.21
C ALA A 187 -38.18 4.48 38.29
N VAL A 188 -37.16 5.21 38.67
CA VAL A 188 -35.79 4.71 38.87
C VAL A 188 -35.36 5.13 40.28
N ASP A 189 -34.98 4.17 41.12
CA ASP A 189 -34.48 4.38 42.46
C ASP A 189 -33.03 3.88 42.58
N PHE A 190 -32.16 4.73 43.09
CA PHE A 190 -30.75 4.42 43.37
C PHE A 190 -30.55 4.30 44.88
N SER A 191 -30.39 3.08 45.36
CA SER A 191 -30.14 2.79 46.78
C SER A 191 -28.74 2.25 46.93
N ASP A 192 -27.88 2.92 47.70
CA ASP A 192 -26.50 2.52 48.02
C ASP A 192 -25.61 2.19 46.79
N VAL A 193 -25.78 2.96 45.70
CA VAL A 193 -25.02 2.76 44.47
C VAL A 193 -23.70 3.51 44.53
N SER A 194 -22.58 2.77 44.46
CA SER A 194 -21.23 3.33 44.29
C SER A 194 -20.70 2.96 42.90
N PHE A 195 -20.16 3.93 42.19
CA PHE A 195 -19.55 3.73 40.88
C PHE A 195 -18.17 4.38 40.81
N ARG A 196 -17.21 3.66 40.23
CA ARG A 196 -15.87 4.17 39.96
C ARG A 196 -15.40 3.71 38.57
N TYR A 197 -14.88 4.62 37.78
CA TYR A 197 -14.23 4.24 36.54
C TYR A 197 -12.96 3.43 36.82
N PRO A 198 -12.71 2.29 36.11
CA PRO A 198 -11.55 1.44 36.33
C PRO A 198 -10.19 2.15 36.23
N THR A 199 -10.15 3.22 35.44
CA THR A 199 -8.94 4.01 35.12
C THR A 199 -8.72 5.22 36.03
N ARG A 200 -9.59 5.43 37.04
CA ARG A 200 -9.48 6.59 37.99
C ARG A 200 -9.49 6.12 39.42
#